data_dadec88596b35cb2ca6c638864eeaa6e
#
_entry.id   dadec88596b35cb2ca6c638864eeaa6e
#
_cell.length_a   1.000
_cell.length_b   1.000
_cell.length_c   1.000
_cell.angle_alpha   90.00
_cell.angle_beta   90.00
_cell.angle_gamma   90.00
#
_symmetry.space_group_name_H-M   'P 1'
#
loop_
_entity.id
_entity.type
_entity.pdbx_description
1 polymer ?
#
loop_
_entity_poly.entity_id
_entity_poly.type
_entity_poly.pdbx_seq_one_letter_code
_entity_poly.pdbx_strand_id
1 'polypeptide(L)'
;MGSITTSRLLLIGALGLAACGRVYISPLSPPPFRTEVPAGYDVTWAAIVRTLGNQNVPLRAIARDSGVIASDEFVSPINVYADCGEVGGDQLEGEAIVSFTVFAEPEGTSGTRIQVNSKMRTQAHRRGKSGKLRTAPVYQCASTGRFEANLLDAVRDSVKR
;
A
#
# COMPACT_ATOMS: atom_id res chain seq x y z
N MET A 1 -11.81 -61.09 54.16
CA MET A 1 -12.84 -60.57 53.25
C MET A 1 -12.45 -59.14 52.93
N GLY A 2 -11.76 -58.93 51.81
CA GLY A 2 -11.23 -57.64 51.39
C GLY A 2 -11.71 -57.33 50.01
N SER A 3 -12.44 -56.25 49.87
CA SER A 3 -13.02 -55.77 48.62
C SER A 3 -11.99 -54.94 47.84
N ILE A 4 -11.66 -55.35 46.63
CA ILE A 4 -10.73 -54.64 45.76
C ILE A 4 -11.54 -53.69 44.90
N THR A 5 -11.39 -52.37 45.15
CA THR A 5 -12.00 -51.31 44.37
C THR A 5 -11.09 -50.95 43.21
N THR A 6 -11.42 -51.35 42.00
CA THR A 6 -10.71 -50.96 40.77
C THR A 6 -11.05 -49.51 40.38
N SER A 7 -10.09 -48.62 40.57
CA SER A 7 -10.15 -47.24 40.12
C SER A 7 -9.86 -47.19 38.61
N ARG A 8 -10.86 -46.90 37.82
CA ARG A 8 -10.71 -46.63 36.37
C ARG A 8 -10.22 -45.20 36.17
N LEU A 9 -8.94 -45.02 35.85
CA LEU A 9 -8.37 -43.76 35.37
C LEU A 9 -8.91 -43.51 33.95
N LEU A 10 -9.82 -42.55 33.83
CA LEU A 10 -10.22 -41.98 32.55
C LEU A 10 -9.12 -41.03 32.07
N LEU A 11 -8.28 -41.47 31.13
CA LEU A 11 -7.40 -40.59 30.37
C LEU A 11 -8.24 -39.83 29.35
N ILE A 12 -8.57 -38.61 29.69
CA ILE A 12 -9.15 -37.64 28.75
C ILE A 12 -8.00 -37.12 27.90
N GLY A 13 -7.82 -37.70 26.71
CA GLY A 13 -6.92 -37.21 25.69
C GLY A 13 -7.46 -35.92 25.12
N ALA A 14 -6.90 -34.77 25.57
CA ALA A 14 -7.13 -33.49 24.93
C ALA A 14 -6.49 -33.50 23.54
N LEU A 15 -7.25 -33.82 22.50
CA LEU A 15 -6.88 -33.51 21.11
C LEU A 15 -6.87 -31.99 20.95
N GLY A 16 -5.70 -31.40 21.12
CA GLY A 16 -5.45 -30.02 20.72
C GLY A 16 -5.61 -29.92 19.21
N LEU A 17 -6.74 -29.40 18.73
CA LEU A 17 -6.92 -28.94 17.37
C LEU A 17 -5.94 -27.78 17.14
N ALA A 18 -4.73 -28.09 16.66
CA ALA A 18 -3.83 -27.09 16.11
C ALA A 18 -4.50 -26.52 14.86
N ALA A 19 -5.28 -25.46 15.02
CA ALA A 19 -5.77 -24.64 13.93
C ALA A 19 -4.54 -24.00 13.30
N CYS A 20 -3.96 -24.63 12.26
CA CYS A 20 -2.96 -24.03 11.38
C CYS A 20 -3.62 -22.90 10.59
N GLY A 21 -3.93 -21.79 11.27
CA GLY A 21 -4.30 -20.55 10.63
C GLY A 21 -3.10 -20.01 9.84
N ARG A 22 -3.30 -19.74 8.56
CA ARG A 22 -2.26 -19.06 7.77
C ARG A 22 -2.12 -17.66 8.31
N VAL A 23 -0.96 -17.34 8.87
CA VAL A 23 -0.65 -16.02 9.41
C VAL A 23 -0.40 -15.06 8.24
N TYR A 24 -1.04 -13.89 8.29
CA TYR A 24 -0.71 -12.77 7.42
C TYR A 24 0.40 -11.94 8.06
N ILE A 25 1.45 -11.69 7.29
CA ILE A 25 2.54 -10.80 7.67
C ILE A 25 2.36 -9.50 6.89
N SER A 26 2.02 -8.43 7.62
CA SER A 26 1.86 -7.10 7.04
C SER A 26 3.22 -6.46 6.78
N PRO A 27 3.43 -5.83 5.62
CA PRO A 27 4.63 -5.04 5.37
C PRO A 27 4.66 -3.79 6.26
N LEU A 28 5.87 -3.29 6.53
CA LEU A 28 6.06 -2.01 7.20
C LEU A 28 5.75 -0.88 6.23
N SER A 29 4.86 0.02 6.65
CA SER A 29 4.59 1.23 5.86
C SER A 29 5.78 2.19 5.96
N PRO A 30 6.35 2.62 4.81
CA PRO A 30 7.40 3.63 4.82
C PRO A 30 6.84 4.98 5.29
N PRO A 31 7.70 5.89 5.78
CA PRO A 31 7.29 7.26 6.06
C PRO A 31 6.83 7.95 4.77
N PRO A 32 6.00 9.00 4.87
CA PRO A 32 5.58 9.78 3.70
C PRO A 32 6.79 10.30 2.92
N PHE A 33 6.71 10.21 1.60
CA PHE A 33 7.73 10.74 0.71
C PHE A 33 7.65 12.27 0.69
N ARG A 34 8.75 12.93 1.01
CA ARG A 34 8.87 14.40 1.03
C ARG A 34 10.07 14.82 0.22
N THR A 35 9.94 15.92 -0.50
CA THR A 35 11.05 16.55 -1.21
C THR A 35 10.84 18.06 -1.29
N GLU A 36 11.94 18.77 -1.50
CA GLU A 36 11.93 20.19 -1.82
C GLU A 36 12.29 20.34 -3.30
N VAL A 37 11.58 21.24 -3.95
CA VAL A 37 11.83 21.65 -5.34
C VAL A 37 12.30 23.10 -5.29
N PRO A 38 13.46 23.45 -5.86
CA PRO A 38 13.98 24.83 -5.86
C PRO A 38 13.29 25.68 -6.93
N ALA A 39 11.96 25.75 -6.84
CA ALA A 39 11.10 26.56 -7.69
C ALA A 39 9.88 27.01 -6.91
N GLY A 40 9.39 28.19 -7.24
CA GLY A 40 8.22 28.77 -6.58
C GLY A 40 6.96 27.93 -6.74
N TYR A 41 6.03 28.13 -5.83
CA TYR A 41 4.79 27.34 -5.73
C TYR A 41 4.03 27.22 -7.06
N ASP A 42 3.82 28.32 -7.77
CA ASP A 42 3.03 28.31 -9.01
C ASP A 42 3.66 27.46 -10.12
N VAL A 43 4.98 27.58 -10.27
CA VAL A 43 5.74 26.78 -11.25
C VAL A 43 5.69 25.31 -10.89
N THR A 44 5.93 24.99 -9.62
CA THR A 44 5.91 23.61 -9.11
C THR A 44 4.50 23.01 -9.20
N TRP A 45 3.48 23.77 -8.82
CA TRP A 45 2.08 23.33 -8.94
C TRP A 45 1.72 22.98 -10.38
N ALA A 46 2.03 23.87 -11.33
CA ALA A 46 1.79 23.61 -12.76
C ALA A 46 2.56 22.35 -13.25
N ALA A 47 3.78 22.14 -12.77
CA ALA A 47 4.56 20.96 -13.08
C ALA A 47 3.92 19.69 -12.55
N ILE A 48 3.41 19.68 -11.30
CA ILE A 48 2.71 18.53 -10.72
C ILE A 48 1.47 18.18 -11.56
N VAL A 49 0.60 19.16 -11.80
CA VAL A 49 -0.65 18.93 -12.56
C VAL A 49 -0.35 18.42 -13.96
N ARG A 50 0.62 19.00 -14.65
CA ARG A 50 1.04 18.56 -16.00
C ARG A 50 1.60 17.13 -15.96
N THR A 51 2.44 16.81 -14.99
CA THR A 51 3.03 15.47 -14.84
C THR A 51 1.96 14.41 -14.64
N LEU A 52 1.01 14.66 -13.73
CA LEU A 52 -0.10 13.74 -13.46
C LEU A 52 -1.02 13.59 -14.68
N GLY A 53 -1.31 14.69 -15.38
CA GLY A 53 -2.10 14.65 -16.60
C GLY A 53 -1.42 13.87 -17.73
N ASN A 54 -0.11 14.06 -17.94
CA ASN A 54 0.66 13.32 -18.95
C ASN A 54 0.75 11.83 -18.68
N GLN A 55 0.70 11.43 -17.42
CA GLN A 55 0.70 10.03 -16.99
C GLN A 55 -0.71 9.41 -16.98
N ASN A 56 -1.75 10.14 -17.41
CA ASN A 56 -3.15 9.73 -17.37
C ASN A 56 -3.60 9.24 -15.98
N VAL A 57 -3.07 9.83 -14.92
CA VAL A 57 -3.49 9.50 -13.56
C VAL A 57 -4.92 10.01 -13.35
N PRO A 58 -5.86 9.16 -12.91
CA PRO A 58 -7.22 9.60 -12.62
C PRO A 58 -7.22 10.51 -11.39
N LEU A 59 -7.64 11.75 -11.54
CA LEU A 59 -7.68 12.74 -10.47
C LEU A 59 -9.13 12.98 -10.02
N ARG A 60 -9.35 12.90 -8.72
CA ARG A 60 -10.63 13.16 -8.07
C ARG A 60 -10.76 14.61 -7.61
N ALA A 61 -9.68 15.19 -7.15
CA ALA A 61 -9.69 16.55 -6.63
C ALA A 61 -8.37 17.26 -6.93
N ILE A 62 -8.48 18.54 -7.29
CA ILE A 62 -7.38 19.48 -7.49
C ILE A 62 -7.77 20.77 -6.77
N ALA A 63 -7.11 21.08 -5.66
CA ALA A 63 -7.40 22.25 -4.83
C ALA A 63 -6.11 23.06 -4.62
N ARG A 64 -5.89 24.03 -5.52
CA ARG A 64 -4.65 24.81 -5.55
C ARG A 64 -4.42 25.65 -4.29
N ASP A 65 -5.47 26.26 -3.77
CA ASP A 65 -5.35 27.17 -2.62
C ASP A 65 -4.97 26.44 -1.33
N SER A 66 -5.35 25.16 -1.23
CA SER A 66 -4.95 24.28 -0.12
C SER A 66 -3.75 23.40 -0.43
N GLY A 67 -3.19 23.51 -1.65
CA GLY A 67 -2.03 22.71 -2.06
C GLY A 67 -2.30 21.22 -2.18
N VAL A 68 -3.54 20.77 -2.42
CA VAL A 68 -3.94 19.36 -2.37
C VAL A 68 -4.37 18.86 -3.74
N ILE A 69 -3.78 17.73 -4.16
CA ILE A 69 -4.24 16.94 -5.29
C ILE A 69 -4.51 15.53 -4.80
N ALA A 70 -5.70 15.00 -5.03
CA ALA A 70 -6.06 13.63 -4.70
C ALA A 70 -6.41 12.85 -5.96
N SER A 71 -5.86 11.64 -6.08
CA SER A 71 -6.23 10.71 -7.15
C SER A 71 -7.52 9.98 -6.83
N ASP A 72 -8.20 9.50 -7.87
CA ASP A 72 -9.06 8.35 -7.74
C ASP A 72 -8.24 7.07 -7.56
N GLU A 73 -8.95 5.97 -7.34
CA GLU A 73 -8.32 4.66 -7.27
C GLU A 73 -7.94 4.19 -8.69
N PHE A 74 -6.76 3.61 -8.81
CA PHE A 74 -6.31 2.93 -10.01
C PHE A 74 -5.63 1.61 -9.65
N VAL A 75 -5.49 0.74 -10.65
CA VAL A 75 -4.96 -0.60 -10.45
C VAL A 75 -3.49 -0.64 -10.86
N SER A 76 -2.68 -1.33 -10.05
CA SER A 76 -1.28 -1.61 -10.33
C SER A 76 -0.95 -3.04 -9.95
N PRO A 77 -0.08 -3.74 -10.69
CA PRO A 77 0.42 -5.03 -10.24
C PRO A 77 1.10 -4.93 -8.87
N ILE A 78 0.84 -5.92 -8.01
CA ILE A 78 1.58 -6.08 -6.75
C ILE A 78 3.07 -6.27 -7.09
N ASN A 79 3.95 -5.82 -6.21
CA ASN A 79 5.41 -5.77 -6.37
C ASN A 79 5.95 -4.70 -7.34
N VAL A 80 5.09 -3.94 -8.02
CA VAL A 80 5.52 -2.75 -8.77
C VAL A 80 5.53 -1.54 -7.85
N TYR A 81 4.36 -1.11 -7.37
CA TYR A 81 4.20 0.04 -6.47
C TYR A 81 3.76 -0.35 -5.07
N ALA A 82 3.18 -1.54 -4.91
CA ALA A 82 2.62 -2.02 -3.67
C ALA A 82 3.33 -3.29 -3.19
N ASP A 83 3.74 -3.31 -1.93
CA ASP A 83 4.09 -4.51 -1.17
C ASP A 83 2.90 -4.88 -0.31
N CYS A 84 2.33 -6.04 -0.56
CA CYS A 84 1.14 -6.52 0.15
C CYS A 84 1.44 -7.61 1.18
N GLY A 85 2.72 -7.92 1.41
CA GLY A 85 3.16 -8.90 2.40
C GLY A 85 2.91 -10.35 1.97
N GLU A 86 2.86 -11.23 2.96
CA GLU A 86 2.81 -12.68 2.79
C GLU A 86 1.66 -13.31 3.57
N VAL A 87 1.12 -14.40 3.04
CA VAL A 87 0.12 -15.22 3.73
C VAL A 87 0.57 -16.68 3.77
N GLY A 88 0.94 -17.14 4.96
CA GLY A 88 1.42 -18.51 5.17
C GLY A 88 2.73 -18.81 4.43
N GLY A 89 3.61 -17.83 4.30
CA GLY A 89 4.89 -17.92 3.61
C GLY A 89 4.84 -17.72 2.09
N ASP A 90 3.65 -17.56 1.52
CA ASP A 90 3.48 -17.24 0.10
C ASP A 90 3.28 -15.73 -0.08
N GLN A 91 4.03 -15.09 -0.95
CA GLN A 91 3.80 -13.69 -1.32
C GLN A 91 2.45 -13.53 -2.01
N LEU A 92 1.81 -12.39 -1.78
CA LEU A 92 0.58 -12.05 -2.46
C LEU A 92 0.90 -11.57 -3.88
N GLU A 93 0.18 -12.14 -4.85
CA GLU A 93 0.28 -11.80 -6.26
C GLU A 93 -1.04 -11.23 -6.77
N GLY A 94 -1.00 -10.58 -7.93
CA GLY A 94 -2.17 -10.01 -8.59
C GLY A 94 -2.12 -8.50 -8.61
N GLU A 95 -3.22 -7.86 -8.27
CA GLU A 95 -3.39 -6.42 -8.38
C GLU A 95 -3.59 -5.75 -7.03
N ALA A 96 -3.04 -4.55 -6.91
CA ALA A 96 -3.32 -3.62 -5.84
C ALA A 96 -4.14 -2.45 -6.35
N ILE A 97 -5.09 -2.00 -5.55
CA ILE A 97 -5.79 -0.74 -5.74
C ILE A 97 -4.97 0.33 -5.04
N VAL A 98 -4.58 1.35 -5.79
CA VAL A 98 -3.71 2.44 -5.35
C VAL A 98 -4.47 3.74 -5.42
N SER A 99 -4.33 4.58 -4.42
CA SER A 99 -4.68 5.99 -4.45
C SER A 99 -3.62 6.80 -3.73
N PHE A 100 -3.50 8.09 -4.05
CA PHE A 100 -2.54 8.95 -3.38
C PHE A 100 -3.09 10.37 -3.20
N THR A 101 -2.42 11.10 -2.31
CA THR A 101 -2.61 12.53 -2.12
C THR A 101 -1.27 13.22 -2.17
N VAL A 102 -1.16 14.23 -3.01
CA VAL A 102 -0.02 15.14 -3.07
C VAL A 102 -0.37 16.41 -2.29
N PHE A 103 0.54 16.80 -1.42
CA PHE A 103 0.53 18.09 -0.75
C PHE A 103 1.69 18.92 -1.30
N ALA A 104 1.41 20.15 -1.70
CA ALA A 104 2.41 21.12 -2.13
C ALA A 104 2.26 22.39 -1.30
N GLU A 105 3.33 22.83 -0.68
CA GLU A 105 3.37 24.01 0.19
C GLU A 105 4.56 24.89 -0.17
N PRO A 106 4.42 26.23 -0.14
CA PRO A 106 5.56 27.11 -0.25
C PRO A 106 6.63 26.80 0.80
N GLU A 107 7.90 26.77 0.39
CA GLU A 107 9.03 26.55 1.28
C GLU A 107 10.03 27.70 1.13
N GLY A 108 10.21 28.46 2.22
CA GLY A 108 11.05 29.66 2.18
C GLY A 108 10.55 30.69 1.17
N THR A 109 11.47 31.41 0.52
CA THR A 109 11.16 32.49 -0.42
C THR A 109 10.99 32.05 -1.87
N SER A 110 11.53 30.90 -2.25
CA SER A 110 11.59 30.46 -3.66
C SER A 110 11.48 28.96 -3.87
N GLY A 111 11.23 28.20 -2.82
CA GLY A 111 11.08 26.75 -2.88
C GLY A 111 9.65 26.29 -2.73
N THR A 112 9.41 25.01 -3.00
CA THR A 112 8.14 24.33 -2.75
C THR A 112 8.45 22.97 -2.15
N ARG A 113 7.80 22.67 -1.01
CA ARG A 113 7.81 21.35 -0.41
C ARG A 113 6.69 20.51 -1.01
N ILE A 114 7.02 19.30 -1.42
CA ILE A 114 6.04 18.33 -1.90
C ILE A 114 6.07 17.11 -0.97
N GLN A 115 4.88 16.65 -0.58
CA GLN A 115 4.69 15.39 0.13
C GLN A 115 3.71 14.53 -0.64
N VAL A 116 4.02 13.24 -0.80
CA VAL A 116 3.15 12.25 -1.42
C VAL A 116 2.79 11.19 -0.38
N ASN A 117 1.50 11.02 -0.15
CA ASN A 117 0.94 10.01 0.72
C ASN A 117 0.17 9.01 -0.13
N SER A 118 0.65 7.77 -0.21
CA SER A 118 -0.01 6.70 -0.95
C SER A 118 -0.80 5.80 -0.02
N LYS A 119 -1.96 5.35 -0.49
CA LYS A 119 -2.80 4.35 0.17
C LYS A 119 -3.01 3.20 -0.80
N MET A 120 -2.69 2.00 -0.36
CA MET A 120 -2.70 0.81 -1.21
C MET A 120 -3.39 -0.35 -0.49
N ARG A 121 -4.15 -1.16 -1.24
CA ARG A 121 -4.82 -2.36 -0.73
C ARG A 121 -4.86 -3.43 -1.80
N THR A 122 -4.89 -4.70 -1.39
CA THR A 122 -4.96 -5.80 -2.34
C THR A 122 -6.31 -5.89 -3.02
N GLN A 123 -6.27 -6.31 -4.27
CA GLN A 123 -7.37 -6.99 -4.95
C GLN A 123 -6.89 -8.40 -5.37
N ALA A 124 -6.10 -9.03 -4.50
CA ALA A 124 -5.42 -10.27 -4.81
C ALA A 124 -6.40 -11.44 -4.87
N HIS A 125 -6.13 -12.32 -5.81
CA HIS A 125 -6.72 -13.64 -5.85
C HIS A 125 -5.66 -14.67 -5.43
N ARG A 126 -6.03 -15.62 -4.58
CA ARG A 126 -5.17 -16.76 -4.24
C ARG A 126 -5.52 -17.91 -5.16
N ARG A 127 -4.52 -18.44 -5.83
CA ARG A 127 -4.69 -19.68 -6.58
C ARG A 127 -4.58 -20.84 -5.60
N GLY A 128 -5.69 -21.54 -5.33
CA GLY A 128 -5.67 -22.74 -4.51
C GLY A 128 -4.93 -23.88 -5.23
N LYS A 129 -4.57 -24.95 -4.48
CA LYS A 129 -3.95 -26.17 -5.04
C LYS A 129 -4.73 -26.80 -6.18
N SER A 130 -6.03 -26.56 -6.27
CA SER A 130 -6.92 -27.01 -7.36
C SER A 130 -6.93 -26.10 -8.59
N GLY A 131 -6.09 -25.06 -8.63
CA GLY A 131 -6.08 -24.06 -9.71
C GLY A 131 -7.25 -23.06 -9.66
N LYS A 132 -8.24 -23.23 -8.76
CA LYS A 132 -9.36 -22.30 -8.62
C LYS A 132 -8.89 -21.01 -7.97
N LEU A 133 -9.24 -19.88 -8.61
CA LEU A 133 -9.10 -18.56 -8.00
C LEU A 133 -10.10 -18.44 -6.83
N ARG A 134 -9.59 -18.05 -5.68
CA ARG A 134 -10.41 -17.71 -4.51
C ARG A 134 -10.18 -16.24 -4.20
N THR A 135 -11.25 -15.50 -3.97
CA THR A 135 -11.15 -14.13 -3.49
C THR A 135 -10.39 -14.14 -2.16
N ALA A 136 -9.28 -13.45 -2.11
CA ALA A 136 -8.56 -13.24 -0.87
C ALA A 136 -9.21 -12.13 -0.06
N PRO A 137 -9.08 -12.12 1.28
CA PRO A 137 -9.39 -10.94 2.07
C PRO A 137 -8.64 -9.72 1.54
N VAL A 138 -9.20 -8.54 1.73
CA VAL A 138 -8.51 -7.28 1.43
C VAL A 138 -7.45 -7.04 2.50
N TYR A 139 -6.19 -6.95 2.08
CA TYR A 139 -5.09 -6.57 2.96
C TYR A 139 -4.62 -5.15 2.62
N GLN A 140 -4.17 -4.42 3.64
CA GLN A 140 -3.49 -3.15 3.42
C GLN A 140 -2.07 -3.45 2.95
N CYS A 141 -1.62 -2.70 1.94
CA CYS A 141 -0.29 -2.82 1.37
C CYS A 141 0.54 -1.58 1.75
N ALA A 142 1.84 -1.75 1.84
CA ALA A 142 2.78 -0.64 1.92
C ALA A 142 3.17 -0.18 0.51
N SER A 143 3.54 1.10 0.37
CA SER A 143 4.19 1.56 -0.85
C SER A 143 5.62 1.00 -0.93
N THR A 144 6.05 0.61 -2.13
CA THR A 144 7.46 0.30 -2.40
C THR A 144 8.33 1.56 -2.53
N GLY A 145 7.72 2.73 -2.55
CA GLY A 145 8.38 4.02 -2.76
C GLY A 145 8.62 4.37 -4.23
N ARG A 146 8.47 3.43 -5.14
CA ARG A 146 8.76 3.65 -6.57
C ARG A 146 7.81 4.64 -7.23
N PHE A 147 6.52 4.58 -6.87
CA PHE A 147 5.54 5.50 -7.43
C PHE A 147 5.86 6.94 -7.05
N GLU A 148 6.09 7.16 -5.77
CA GLU A 148 6.40 8.49 -5.21
C GLU A 148 7.70 9.04 -5.78
N ALA A 149 8.75 8.22 -5.85
CA ALA A 149 10.03 8.62 -6.43
C ALA A 149 9.88 8.99 -7.91
N ASN A 150 9.23 8.16 -8.71
CA ASN A 150 9.02 8.42 -10.13
C ASN A 150 8.20 9.71 -10.37
N LEU A 151 7.16 9.94 -9.55
CA LEU A 151 6.37 11.16 -9.64
C LEU A 151 7.21 12.39 -9.32
N LEU A 152 7.97 12.36 -8.23
CA LEU A 152 8.79 13.49 -7.80
C LEU A 152 9.91 13.80 -8.79
N ASP A 153 10.54 12.79 -9.38
CA ASP A 153 11.57 12.97 -10.40
C ASP A 153 10.97 13.58 -11.68
N ALA A 154 9.82 13.11 -12.12
CA ALA A 154 9.13 13.67 -13.28
C ALA A 154 8.69 15.14 -13.06
N VAL A 155 8.26 15.51 -11.84
CA VAL A 155 7.97 16.90 -11.47
C VAL A 155 9.23 17.75 -11.53
N ARG A 156 10.34 17.29 -10.93
CA ARG A 156 11.62 18.02 -10.97
C ARG A 156 12.10 18.27 -12.39
N ASP A 157 11.94 17.29 -13.27
CA ASP A 157 12.32 17.41 -14.68
C ASP A 157 11.37 18.36 -15.44
N SER A 158 10.09 18.40 -15.08
CA SER A 158 9.13 19.32 -15.65
C SER A 158 9.37 20.79 -15.24
N VAL A 159 9.91 21.03 -14.05
CA VAL A 159 10.26 22.36 -13.55
C VAL A 159 11.50 22.93 -14.25
N LYS A 160 12.43 22.09 -14.71
CA LYS A 160 13.66 22.51 -15.40
C LYS A 160 13.44 22.94 -16.86
N ARG A 161 12.28 22.65 -17.44
CA ARG A 161 11.91 22.97 -18.83
C ARG A 161 11.18 24.30 -18.96
#